data_10ab9b77f609ddb124d4edc0b6bff534
#
_entry.id   10ab9b77f609ddb124d4edc0b6bff534
#
_cell.length_a   1.000
_cell.length_b   1.000
_cell.length_c   1.000
_cell.angle_alpha   90.00
_cell.angle_beta   90.00
_cell.angle_gamma   90.00
#
_symmetry.space_group_name_H-M   'P 1'
#
loop_
_entity.id
_entity.type
_entity.pdbx_description
1 polymer ?
#
loop_
_entity_poly.entity_id
_entity_poly.type
_entity_poly.pdbx_seq_one_letter_code
_entity_poly.pdbx_strand_id
1 'polypeptide(L)'
;MIQNTPNAAPSIAEQLASFAHGIEIDMLPAAVVERAKLLMLDALGIALASSQQDFAHCAYRGLQALGGAGDSAVMGAFAPLLLRDAVLMNGILVHGLDFDDTHPGAIT
;
A
#
# COMPACT_ATOMS: atom_id res chain seq x y z
N MET A 1 -28.34 7.69 12.96
CA MET A 1 -29.09 6.43 12.73
C MET A 1 -29.19 6.24 11.22
N ILE A 2 -28.38 5.36 10.65
CA ILE A 2 -28.48 4.98 9.23
C ILE A 2 -29.62 3.95 9.18
N GLN A 3 -30.73 4.30 8.54
CA GLN A 3 -31.85 3.38 8.33
C GLN A 3 -31.41 2.33 7.31
N ASN A 4 -31.23 1.11 7.76
CA ASN A 4 -31.03 -0.06 6.90
C ASN A 4 -32.36 -0.38 6.22
N THR A 5 -32.55 0.05 4.99
CA THR A 5 -33.74 -0.27 4.17
C THR A 5 -33.58 -1.73 3.71
N PRO A 6 -34.42 -2.65 4.19
CA PRO A 6 -34.34 -4.04 3.75
C PRO A 6 -34.85 -4.12 2.31
N ASN A 7 -33.99 -4.40 1.36
CA ASN A 7 -34.22 -4.68 -0.05
C ASN A 7 -33.60 -3.71 -1.08
N ALA A 8 -32.60 -2.93 -0.72
CA ALA A 8 -31.80 -2.23 -1.72
C ALA A 8 -30.75 -3.20 -2.33
N ALA A 9 -30.54 -3.14 -3.65
CA ALA A 9 -29.42 -3.85 -4.27
C ALA A 9 -28.08 -3.39 -3.63
N PRO A 10 -27.10 -4.30 -3.47
CA PRO A 10 -25.84 -3.95 -2.83
C PRO A 10 -25.15 -2.81 -3.58
N SER A 11 -24.62 -1.86 -2.84
CA SER A 11 -23.83 -0.77 -3.39
C SER A 11 -22.56 -1.29 -4.09
N ILE A 12 -21.94 -0.49 -4.96
CA ILE A 12 -20.68 -0.86 -5.63
C ILE A 12 -19.59 -1.19 -4.59
N ALA A 13 -19.53 -0.45 -3.49
CA ALA A 13 -18.58 -0.71 -2.41
C ALA A 13 -18.80 -2.08 -1.75
N GLU A 14 -20.07 -2.45 -1.49
CA GLU A 14 -20.41 -3.77 -0.94
C GLU A 14 -20.12 -4.90 -1.92
N GLN A 15 -20.35 -4.68 -3.22
CA GLN A 15 -20.01 -5.67 -4.25
C GLN A 15 -18.50 -5.88 -4.34
N LEU A 16 -17.70 -4.80 -4.34
CA LEU A 16 -16.25 -4.86 -4.37
C LEU A 16 -15.69 -5.51 -3.10
N ALA A 17 -16.21 -5.15 -1.94
CA ALA A 17 -15.81 -5.75 -0.67
C ALA A 17 -16.12 -7.25 -0.63
N SER A 18 -17.31 -7.66 -1.09
CA SER A 18 -17.69 -9.07 -1.17
C SER A 18 -16.81 -9.84 -2.15
N PHE A 19 -16.50 -9.25 -3.30
CA PHE A 19 -15.57 -9.83 -4.27
C PHE A 19 -14.18 -10.02 -3.64
N ALA A 20 -13.61 -8.99 -3.06
CA ALA A 20 -12.28 -9.05 -2.43
C ALA A 20 -12.23 -10.08 -1.29
N HIS A 21 -13.28 -10.13 -0.46
CA HIS A 21 -13.38 -11.09 0.64
C HIS A 21 -13.51 -12.55 0.17
N GLY A 22 -14.10 -12.76 -1.00
CA GLY A 22 -14.28 -14.09 -1.59
C GLY A 22 -13.08 -14.61 -2.38
N ILE A 23 -12.00 -13.83 -2.54
CA ILE A 23 -10.81 -14.28 -3.25
C ILE A 23 -9.98 -15.20 -2.36
N GLU A 24 -9.76 -16.42 -2.83
CA GLU A 24 -8.81 -17.36 -2.26
C GLU A 24 -7.64 -17.59 -3.23
N ILE A 25 -6.43 -17.72 -2.70
CA ILE A 25 -5.20 -17.81 -3.52
C ILE A 25 -5.25 -19.00 -4.49
N ASP A 26 -5.85 -20.10 -4.06
CA ASP A 26 -5.95 -21.34 -4.85
C ASP A 26 -6.95 -21.23 -6.03
N MET A 27 -7.80 -20.19 -6.01
CA MET A 27 -8.75 -19.91 -7.08
C MET A 27 -8.17 -18.99 -8.17
N LEU A 28 -7.01 -18.38 -7.90
CA LEU A 28 -6.40 -17.46 -8.86
C LEU A 28 -5.64 -18.21 -9.94
N PRO A 29 -5.78 -17.79 -11.22
CA PRO A 29 -4.92 -18.31 -12.28
C PRO A 29 -3.44 -18.09 -11.95
N ALA A 30 -2.60 -19.09 -12.24
CA ALA A 30 -1.16 -19.01 -11.96
C ALA A 30 -0.51 -17.74 -12.56
N ALA A 31 -0.94 -17.32 -13.75
CA ALA A 31 -0.44 -16.10 -14.39
C ALA A 31 -0.74 -14.83 -13.58
N VAL A 32 -1.89 -14.78 -12.89
CA VAL A 32 -2.27 -13.65 -12.02
C VAL A 32 -1.38 -13.63 -10.79
N VAL A 33 -1.15 -14.79 -10.17
CA VAL A 33 -0.26 -14.91 -8.99
C VAL A 33 1.18 -14.50 -9.35
N GLU A 34 1.70 -14.97 -10.48
CA GLU A 34 3.05 -14.59 -10.93
C GLU A 34 3.14 -13.10 -11.24
N ARG A 35 2.13 -12.51 -11.89
CA ARG A 35 2.10 -11.05 -12.12
C ARG A 35 2.09 -10.28 -10.80
N ALA A 36 1.28 -10.68 -9.84
CA ALA A 36 1.22 -10.05 -8.52
C ALA A 36 2.58 -10.08 -7.80
N LYS A 37 3.30 -11.22 -7.87
CA LYS A 37 4.66 -11.33 -7.31
C LYS A 37 5.64 -10.36 -7.96
N LEU A 38 5.58 -10.21 -9.29
CA LEU A 38 6.44 -9.27 -10.02
C LEU A 38 6.15 -7.82 -9.63
N LEU A 39 4.87 -7.44 -9.51
CA LEU A 39 4.49 -6.11 -9.05
C LEU A 39 4.94 -5.83 -7.62
N MET A 40 4.84 -6.81 -6.73
CA MET A 40 5.35 -6.66 -5.36
C MET A 40 6.88 -6.52 -5.35
N LEU A 41 7.60 -7.26 -6.19
CA LEU A 41 9.05 -7.18 -6.31
C LEU A 41 9.47 -5.81 -6.83
N ASP A 42 8.76 -5.29 -7.83
CA ASP A 42 8.97 -3.95 -8.39
C ASP A 42 8.77 -2.87 -7.34
N ALA A 43 7.63 -2.89 -6.62
CA ALA A 43 7.34 -1.97 -5.52
C ALA A 43 8.42 -1.97 -4.44
N LEU A 44 8.95 -3.15 -4.07
CA LEU A 44 10.07 -3.28 -3.13
C LEU A 44 11.35 -2.67 -3.69
N GLY A 45 11.63 -2.89 -4.98
CA GLY A 45 12.79 -2.28 -5.67
C GLY A 45 12.71 -0.75 -5.68
N ILE A 46 11.54 -0.20 -6.02
CA ILE A 46 11.29 1.25 -5.97
C ILE A 46 11.48 1.78 -4.56
N ALA A 47 10.93 1.12 -3.54
CA ALA A 47 11.07 1.55 -2.16
C ALA A 47 12.53 1.60 -1.70
N LEU A 48 13.33 0.59 -2.05
CA LEU A 48 14.76 0.56 -1.74
C LEU A 48 15.54 1.66 -2.46
N ALA A 49 15.24 1.92 -3.72
CA ALA A 49 15.84 3.02 -4.48
C ALA A 49 15.44 4.39 -3.90
N SER A 50 14.15 4.57 -3.59
CA SER A 50 13.62 5.78 -2.95
C SER A 50 14.26 6.06 -1.60
N SER A 51 14.60 5.04 -0.83
CA SER A 51 15.19 5.18 0.49
C SER A 51 16.56 5.89 0.50
N GLN A 52 17.21 5.98 -0.65
CA GLN A 52 18.49 6.67 -0.83
C GLN A 52 18.31 8.15 -1.19
N GLN A 53 17.10 8.63 -1.37
CA GLN A 53 16.81 10.00 -1.81
C GLN A 53 16.61 10.96 -0.63
N ASP A 54 16.93 12.22 -0.85
CA ASP A 54 16.82 13.27 0.17
C ASP A 54 15.39 13.43 0.72
N PHE A 55 14.38 13.30 -0.14
CA PHE A 55 12.98 13.40 0.28
C PHE A 55 12.61 12.31 1.30
N ALA A 56 13.14 11.10 1.13
CA ALA A 56 12.88 9.99 2.04
C ALA A 56 13.46 10.26 3.43
N HIS A 57 14.67 10.77 3.49
CA HIS A 57 15.31 11.17 4.75
C HIS A 57 14.58 12.34 5.42
N CYS A 58 14.07 13.30 4.65
CA CYS A 58 13.26 14.40 5.18
C CYS A 58 11.93 13.90 5.75
N ALA A 59 11.21 13.05 5.01
CA ALA A 59 9.96 12.46 5.47
C ALA A 59 10.15 11.62 6.74
N TYR A 60 11.16 10.74 6.75
CA TYR A 60 11.47 9.91 7.91
C TYR A 60 11.75 10.75 9.17
N ARG A 61 12.59 11.78 9.08
CA ARG A 61 12.88 12.67 10.21
C ARG A 61 11.64 13.39 10.73
N GLY A 62 10.75 13.82 9.81
CA GLY A 62 9.48 14.44 10.19
C GLY A 62 8.58 13.47 10.96
N LEU A 63 8.41 12.25 10.48
CA LEU A 63 7.60 11.21 11.13
C LEU A 63 8.21 10.82 12.49
N GLN A 64 9.52 10.65 12.57
CA GLN A 64 10.21 10.33 13.82
C GLN A 64 10.05 11.44 14.86
N ALA A 65 10.11 12.72 14.45
CA ALA A 65 9.93 13.86 15.35
C ALA A 65 8.50 13.98 15.88
N LEU A 66 7.50 13.57 15.10
CA LEU A 66 6.08 13.62 15.47
C LEU A 66 5.63 12.41 16.29
N GLY A 67 6.06 11.21 15.88
CA GLY A 67 5.57 9.94 16.45
C GLY A 67 6.57 9.26 17.41
N GLY A 68 7.86 9.54 17.26
CA GLY A 68 8.92 8.87 18.02
C GLY A 68 9.28 7.48 17.47
N ALA A 69 9.96 6.70 18.31
CA ALA A 69 10.37 5.34 17.99
C ALA A 69 9.19 4.36 18.11
N GLY A 70 9.27 3.25 17.39
CA GLY A 70 8.31 2.15 17.41
C GLY A 70 9.00 0.82 17.08
N ASP A 71 8.20 -0.19 16.78
CA ASP A 71 8.66 -1.55 16.48
C ASP A 71 8.29 -2.01 15.06
N SER A 72 7.61 -1.17 14.29
CA SER A 72 7.17 -1.51 12.95
C SER A 72 8.23 -1.19 11.90
N ALA A 73 8.52 -2.17 11.04
CA ALA A 73 9.59 -2.08 10.06
C ALA A 73 9.33 -1.00 8.99
N VAL A 74 10.38 -0.26 8.67
CA VAL A 74 10.45 0.66 7.53
C VAL A 74 11.43 0.09 6.51
N MET A 75 11.05 0.10 5.22
CA MET A 75 11.90 -0.38 4.14
C MET A 75 13.16 0.49 4.00
N GLY A 76 14.26 -0.13 3.57
CA GLY A 76 15.57 0.53 3.53
C GLY A 76 16.32 0.48 4.86
N ALA A 77 17.25 1.41 5.08
CA ALA A 77 18.13 1.46 6.25
C ALA A 77 17.59 2.35 7.38
N PHE A 78 16.28 2.51 7.49
CA PHE A 78 15.64 3.31 8.54
C PHE A 78 15.37 2.49 9.80
N ALA A 79 15.44 3.14 10.96
CA ALA A 79 15.01 2.52 12.20
C ALA A 79 13.48 2.35 12.23
N PRO A 80 12.95 1.39 13.01
CA PRO A 80 11.50 1.17 13.14
C PRO A 80 10.75 2.41 13.67
N LEU A 81 9.52 2.57 13.24
CA LEU A 81 8.60 3.62 13.66
C LEU A 81 7.34 3.02 14.31
N LEU A 82 6.47 3.87 14.85
CA LEU A 82 5.11 3.46 15.19
C LEU A 82 4.38 2.95 13.95
N LEU A 83 3.49 1.98 14.11
CA LEU A 83 2.79 1.32 13.00
C LEU A 83 2.21 2.30 11.97
N ARG A 84 1.48 3.33 12.43
CA ARG A 84 0.90 4.36 11.55
C ARG A 84 1.98 5.05 10.70
N ASP A 85 3.08 5.42 11.33
CA ASP A 85 4.14 6.20 10.71
C ASP A 85 5.03 5.31 9.80
N ALA A 86 5.21 4.04 10.18
CA ALA A 86 5.88 3.05 9.33
C ALA A 86 5.07 2.76 8.04
N VAL A 87 3.75 2.61 8.15
CA VAL A 87 2.87 2.42 6.98
C VAL A 87 2.94 3.64 6.05
N LEU A 88 2.84 4.85 6.61
CA LEU A 88 2.95 6.08 5.83
C LEU A 88 4.32 6.21 5.16
N MET A 89 5.41 5.94 5.90
CA MET A 89 6.77 6.01 5.36
C MET A 89 6.98 5.00 4.23
N ASN A 90 6.53 3.75 4.41
CA ASN A 90 6.63 2.73 3.37
C ASN A 90 5.82 3.12 2.12
N GLY A 91 4.64 3.73 2.27
CA GLY A 91 3.87 4.28 1.16
C GLY A 91 4.62 5.39 0.40
N ILE A 92 5.25 6.31 1.13
CA ILE A 92 6.12 7.35 0.54
C ILE A 92 7.27 6.74 -0.26
N LEU A 93 7.89 5.68 0.25
CA LEU A 93 9.00 5.01 -0.43
C LEU A 93 8.56 4.29 -1.71
N VAL A 94 7.43 3.59 -1.69
CA VAL A 94 6.91 2.88 -2.87
C VAL A 94 6.51 3.86 -3.98
N HIS A 95 5.88 4.98 -3.63
CA HIS A 95 5.43 5.98 -4.60
C HIS A 95 6.53 6.99 -5.01
N GLY A 96 7.59 7.12 -4.23
CA GLY A 96 8.51 8.27 -4.25
C GLY A 96 9.24 8.54 -5.56
N LEU A 97 9.36 7.57 -6.46
CA LEU A 97 9.97 7.75 -7.79
C LEU A 97 8.94 7.84 -8.94
N ASP A 98 7.64 7.79 -8.62
CA ASP A 98 6.53 7.87 -9.58
C ASP A 98 6.63 6.81 -10.70
N PHE A 99 7.04 5.59 -10.32
CA PHE A 99 7.15 4.43 -11.21
C PHE A 99 6.06 3.38 -10.96
N ASP A 100 5.12 3.69 -10.10
CA ASP A 100 4.01 2.81 -9.77
C ASP A 100 3.02 2.63 -10.92
N ASP A 101 2.37 1.48 -10.95
CA ASP A 101 1.44 1.11 -12.01
C ASP A 101 0.23 2.07 -12.08
N THR A 102 -0.08 2.55 -13.28
CA THR A 102 -1.27 3.35 -13.55
C THR A 102 -2.27 2.56 -14.40
N HIS A 103 -3.56 2.79 -14.19
CA HIS A 103 -4.61 2.21 -15.02
C HIS A 103 -5.06 3.22 -16.09
N PRO A 104 -4.79 2.98 -17.40
CA PRO A 104 -5.04 3.97 -18.46
C PRO A 104 -6.50 4.46 -18.56
N GLY A 105 -7.46 3.68 -18.09
CA GLY A 105 -8.88 4.04 -18.10
C GLY A 105 -9.35 4.79 -16.84
N ALA A 106 -8.56 4.83 -15.80
CA ALA A 106 -8.93 5.45 -14.52
C ALA A 106 -8.18 6.75 -14.24
N ILE A 107 -7.06 7.00 -14.87
CA ILE A 107 -6.16 8.16 -14.68
C ILE A 107 -6.20 8.66 -13.22
N THR A 108 -5.57 7.93 -12.37
CA THR A 108 -5.34 8.33 -10.98
C THR A 108 -3.87 8.23 -10.70
#